data_ab91fad8e444abef3296e97cceb7367b
#
_entry.id   ab91fad8e444abef3296e97cceb7367b
#
_cell.length_a   1.000
_cell.length_b   1.000
_cell.length_c   1.000
_cell.angle_alpha   90.00
_cell.angle_beta   90.00
_cell.angle_gamma   90.00
#
_symmetry.space_group_name_H-M   'P 1'
#
loop_
_entity.id
_entity.type
_entity.pdbx_description
1 polymer ?
#
loop_
_entity_poly.entity_id
_entity_poly.type
_entity_poly.pdbx_seq_one_letter_code
_entity_poly.pdbx_strand_id
1 'polypeptide(L)'
;MNWRIDKFLYRKEKPFWMKVLLFPLCLLSLPYGGVVRAKAFFYSIGLRDPKRLLCPVISVGNITVGGTGKTPLVMELAKGLMQRGIPAAILSRGYKGKQTSGSLVSDGQTLFLSPEESGDEPFLMAKSLKGIPVLVGKDRFVNGQMALQRFGVRGLLLDDGYQHLRLHRDLNILLIDSHIGFGDHHLLPRGILREPLVHLRRTHLFVLTKVENHEACKPLREKLHQAHPSSPVFHSHYEPRGLISPEGEWEGFAPLRGKKALALSGIANPQYFSLLLKKCGMEIVQEAIFPDHHTFTAKDLVSIEEKSKGVDWIVTTEKDMVKLKKLMIDHLPIRALRIEMKIWEEEQFYKRIMEIF
;
A
#
# COMPACT_ATOMS: atom_id res chain seq x y z
N MET A 1 20.44 12.28 -1.36
CA MET A 1 20.08 13.43 -0.46
C MET A 1 18.61 13.43 0.00
N ASN A 2 17.68 12.67 -0.61
CA ASN A 2 16.22 12.75 -0.30
C ASN A 2 15.72 11.90 0.87
N TRP A 3 16.42 10.86 1.30
CA TRP A 3 15.94 9.96 2.35
C TRP A 3 16.00 10.53 3.78
N ARG A 4 16.77 11.59 3.99
CA ARG A 4 16.79 12.27 5.29
C ARG A 4 15.53 13.11 5.56
N ILE A 5 14.93 13.67 4.51
CA ILE A 5 13.71 14.49 4.62
C ILE A 5 12.54 13.63 5.08
N ASP A 6 12.42 12.41 4.57
CA ASP A 6 11.33 11.50 4.95
C ASP A 6 11.36 11.17 6.45
N LYS A 7 12.54 10.89 7.02
CA LYS A 7 12.68 10.67 8.48
C LYS A 7 12.23 11.87 9.31
N PHE A 8 12.43 13.10 8.81
CA PHE A 8 11.98 14.32 9.49
C PHE A 8 10.47 14.50 9.43
N LEU A 9 9.84 14.18 8.30
CA LEU A 9 8.40 14.33 8.14
C LEU A 9 7.60 13.33 8.99
N TYR A 10 8.08 12.08 9.12
CA TYR A 10 7.39 11.03 9.90
C TYR A 10 7.57 11.16 11.43
N ARG A 11 8.44 12.04 11.92
CA ARG A 11 8.67 12.22 13.34
C ARG A 11 7.45 12.88 14.01
N LYS A 12 6.84 12.20 15.01
CA LYS A 12 5.67 12.70 15.76
C LYS A 12 6.00 13.97 16.56
N GLU A 13 7.12 13.94 17.26
CA GLU A 13 7.59 15.09 18.02
C GLU A 13 8.79 15.71 17.34
N LYS A 14 8.65 16.97 16.96
CA LYS A 14 9.71 17.75 16.31
C LYS A 14 10.28 18.78 17.29
N PRO A 15 11.61 18.86 17.45
CA PRO A 15 12.24 19.89 18.26
C PRO A 15 11.93 21.29 17.70
N PHE A 16 12.02 22.32 18.56
CA PHE A 16 11.64 23.69 18.23
C PHE A 16 12.32 24.24 16.95
N TRP A 17 13.63 24.05 16.85
CA TRP A 17 14.39 24.51 15.66
C TRP A 17 13.86 23.91 14.36
N MET A 18 13.40 22.65 14.38
CA MET A 18 12.82 21.99 13.22
C MET A 18 11.45 22.58 12.88
N LYS A 19 10.64 22.97 13.87
CA LYS A 19 9.36 23.65 13.64
C LYS A 19 9.59 24.99 12.93
N VAL A 20 10.61 25.74 13.34
CA VAL A 20 11.01 27.00 12.69
C VAL A 20 11.44 26.75 11.23
N LEU A 21 12.32 25.77 11.00
CA LEU A 21 12.77 25.43 9.63
C LEU A 21 11.63 25.00 8.71
N LEU A 22 10.63 24.31 9.25
CA LEU A 22 9.47 23.84 8.49
C LEU A 22 8.35 24.89 8.38
N PHE A 23 8.49 26.07 9.00
CA PHE A 23 7.47 27.11 8.99
C PHE A 23 7.05 27.57 7.58
N PRO A 24 7.97 27.82 6.62
CA PRO A 24 7.58 28.16 5.26
C PRO A 24 6.69 27.10 4.60
N LEU A 25 6.88 25.81 4.91
CA LEU A 25 6.04 24.74 4.41
C LEU A 25 4.62 24.78 4.99
N CYS A 26 4.41 25.39 6.19
CA CYS A 26 3.08 25.63 6.71
C CYS A 26 2.30 26.55 5.80
N LEU A 27 2.92 27.63 5.32
CA LEU A 27 2.28 28.58 4.40
C LEU A 27 1.87 27.90 3.09
N LEU A 28 2.71 27.02 2.56
CA LEU A 28 2.40 26.22 1.36
C LEU A 28 1.31 25.16 1.62
N SER A 29 1.14 24.70 2.86
CA SER A 29 0.07 23.77 3.23
C SER A 29 -1.31 24.40 3.22
N LEU A 30 -1.41 25.74 3.35
CA LEU A 30 -2.69 26.44 3.36
C LEU A 30 -3.42 26.35 2.01
N PRO A 31 -2.83 26.75 0.86
CA PRO A 31 -3.48 26.62 -0.44
C PRO A 31 -3.73 25.15 -0.80
N TYR A 32 -2.79 24.24 -0.49
CA TYR A 32 -3.00 22.80 -0.67
C TYR A 32 -4.25 22.32 0.09
N GLY A 33 -4.33 22.66 1.37
CA GLY A 33 -5.48 22.34 2.22
C GLY A 33 -6.79 22.96 1.73
N GLY A 34 -6.74 24.19 1.19
CA GLY A 34 -7.86 24.88 0.56
C GLY A 34 -8.40 24.10 -0.64
N VAL A 35 -7.54 23.72 -1.57
CA VAL A 35 -7.90 22.93 -2.76
C VAL A 35 -8.52 21.58 -2.38
N VAL A 36 -7.93 20.88 -1.42
CA VAL A 36 -8.42 19.56 -0.96
C VAL A 36 -9.80 19.69 -0.31
N ARG A 37 -10.02 20.72 0.53
CA ARG A 37 -11.32 20.99 1.18
C ARG A 37 -12.37 21.41 0.16
N ALA A 38 -12.04 22.33 -0.76
CA ALA A 38 -12.95 22.79 -1.81
C ALA A 38 -13.41 21.62 -2.68
N LYS A 39 -12.47 20.75 -3.09
CA LYS A 39 -12.82 19.54 -3.85
C LYS A 39 -13.82 18.66 -3.08
N ALA A 40 -13.57 18.37 -1.81
CA ALA A 40 -14.46 17.54 -0.99
C ALA A 40 -15.83 18.22 -0.76
N PHE A 41 -15.82 19.54 -0.56
CA PHE A 41 -17.03 20.36 -0.38
C PHE A 41 -17.94 20.31 -1.61
N PHE A 42 -17.42 20.47 -2.83
CA PHE A 42 -18.23 20.41 -4.06
C PHE A 42 -18.97 19.08 -4.22
N TYR A 43 -18.34 17.95 -3.78
CA TYR A 43 -19.03 16.67 -3.76
C TYR A 43 -20.03 16.55 -2.61
N SER A 44 -19.79 17.18 -1.46
CA SER A 44 -20.70 17.09 -0.29
C SER A 44 -21.99 17.86 -0.46
N ILE A 45 -21.97 18.95 -1.23
CA ILE A 45 -23.16 19.79 -1.52
C ILE A 45 -23.89 19.40 -2.83
N GLY A 46 -23.43 18.29 -3.48
CA GLY A 46 -24.07 17.82 -4.72
C GLY A 46 -23.76 18.65 -5.97
N LEU A 47 -22.80 19.62 -5.90
CA LEU A 47 -22.39 20.38 -7.10
C LEU A 47 -21.61 19.51 -8.09
N ARG A 48 -21.04 18.39 -7.61
CA ARG A 48 -20.43 17.34 -8.42
C ARG A 48 -20.93 15.98 -7.93
N ASP A 49 -21.64 15.27 -8.79
CA ASP A 49 -22.11 13.94 -8.45
C ASP A 49 -21.09 12.87 -8.80
N PRO A 50 -20.82 11.93 -7.87
CA PRO A 50 -20.00 10.79 -8.19
C PRO A 50 -20.77 9.84 -9.12
N LYS A 51 -20.09 9.36 -10.16
CA LYS A 51 -20.64 8.34 -11.06
C LYS A 51 -20.87 7.03 -10.28
N ARG A 52 -21.94 6.31 -10.57
CA ARG A 52 -22.26 5.02 -9.94
C ARG A 52 -22.08 3.88 -10.93
N LEU A 53 -21.61 2.73 -10.44
CA LEU A 53 -21.56 1.46 -11.17
C LEU A 53 -22.65 0.54 -10.65
N LEU A 54 -22.97 -0.49 -11.44
CA LEU A 54 -24.05 -1.44 -11.13
C LEU A 54 -23.64 -2.56 -10.15
N CYS A 55 -22.50 -2.40 -9.48
CA CYS A 55 -22.05 -3.32 -8.43
C CYS A 55 -21.44 -2.53 -7.28
N PRO A 56 -21.34 -3.12 -6.08
CA PRO A 56 -20.64 -2.52 -4.97
C PRO A 56 -19.19 -2.18 -5.27
N VAL A 57 -18.76 -1.00 -4.79
CA VAL A 57 -17.41 -0.47 -4.93
C VAL A 57 -16.78 -0.28 -3.55
N ILE A 58 -15.74 -1.04 -3.27
CA ILE A 58 -14.95 -0.94 -2.04
C ILE A 58 -13.69 -0.12 -2.33
N SER A 59 -13.50 0.95 -1.60
CA SER A 59 -12.29 1.76 -1.69
C SER A 59 -11.35 1.43 -0.54
N VAL A 60 -10.14 1.04 -0.86
CA VAL A 60 -9.03 0.90 0.07
C VAL A 60 -8.09 2.09 -0.12
N GLY A 61 -7.82 2.81 0.97
CA GLY A 61 -6.96 3.98 0.86
C GLY A 61 -6.43 4.47 2.21
N ASN A 62 -5.75 5.60 2.18
CA ASN A 62 -5.22 6.26 3.37
C ASN A 62 -5.27 7.79 3.20
N ILE A 63 -5.05 8.54 4.29
CA ILE A 63 -4.93 10.00 4.26
C ILE A 63 -3.51 10.48 4.54
N THR A 64 -2.54 9.60 4.69
CA THR A 64 -1.13 9.92 4.88
C THR A 64 -0.32 9.55 3.66
N VAL A 65 0.83 10.16 3.43
CA VAL A 65 1.83 9.62 2.50
C VAL A 65 2.56 8.45 3.13
N GLY A 66 3.10 7.54 2.31
CA GLY A 66 3.87 6.39 2.73
C GLY A 66 3.15 5.05 2.60
N GLY A 67 3.88 3.98 2.89
CA GLY A 67 3.43 2.60 2.73
C GLY A 67 2.56 2.12 3.89
N THR A 68 1.27 2.45 3.86
CA THR A 68 0.30 2.03 4.89
C THR A 68 -0.24 0.61 4.68
N GLY A 69 0.17 -0.10 3.62
CA GLY A 69 -0.29 -1.48 3.36
C GLY A 69 -1.54 -1.60 2.49
N LYS A 70 -1.86 -0.58 1.67
CA LYS A 70 -3.03 -0.60 0.78
C LYS A 70 -3.04 -1.80 -0.15
N THR A 71 -1.98 -1.97 -0.93
CA THR A 71 -1.86 -3.05 -1.90
C THR A 71 -1.99 -4.45 -1.28
N PRO A 72 -1.30 -4.77 -0.16
CA PRO A 72 -1.54 -6.04 0.54
C PRO A 72 -3.00 -6.23 1.01
N LEU A 73 -3.66 -5.18 1.53
CA LEU A 73 -5.06 -5.30 1.93
C LEU A 73 -6.00 -5.51 0.72
N VAL A 74 -5.76 -4.81 -0.39
CA VAL A 74 -6.54 -5.02 -1.62
C VAL A 74 -6.41 -6.47 -2.11
N MET A 75 -5.19 -7.01 -2.07
CA MET A 75 -4.93 -8.41 -2.45
C MET A 75 -5.66 -9.40 -1.52
N GLU A 76 -5.61 -9.16 -0.22
CA GLU A 76 -6.30 -9.98 0.77
C GLU A 76 -7.83 -9.93 0.58
N LEU A 77 -8.38 -8.72 0.41
CA LEU A 77 -9.80 -8.52 0.12
C LEU A 77 -10.25 -9.24 -1.17
N ALA A 78 -9.45 -9.14 -2.22
CA ALA A 78 -9.75 -9.77 -3.50
C ALA A 78 -9.82 -11.30 -3.38
N LYS A 79 -8.85 -11.90 -2.67
CA LYS A 79 -8.85 -13.34 -2.34
C LYS A 79 -10.06 -13.73 -1.47
N GLY A 80 -10.32 -12.96 -0.41
CA GLY A 80 -11.38 -13.23 0.53
C GLY A 80 -12.79 -13.10 -0.06
N LEU A 81 -13.01 -12.16 -0.98
CA LEU A 81 -14.26 -12.05 -1.75
C LEU A 81 -14.44 -13.25 -2.69
N MET A 82 -13.39 -13.62 -3.43
CA MET A 82 -13.43 -14.79 -4.31
C MET A 82 -13.76 -16.08 -3.55
N GLN A 83 -13.14 -16.31 -2.38
CA GLN A 83 -13.41 -17.47 -1.53
C GLN A 83 -14.87 -17.51 -1.04
N ARG A 84 -15.53 -16.34 -0.94
CA ARG A 84 -16.94 -16.19 -0.55
C ARG A 84 -17.90 -16.16 -1.75
N GLY A 85 -17.42 -16.53 -2.94
CA GLY A 85 -18.25 -16.61 -4.15
C GLY A 85 -18.61 -15.24 -4.76
N ILE A 86 -17.86 -14.17 -4.41
CA ILE A 86 -18.02 -12.83 -5.00
C ILE A 86 -16.87 -12.59 -5.98
N PRO A 87 -17.07 -12.77 -7.29
CA PRO A 87 -16.07 -12.41 -8.28
C PRO A 87 -15.85 -10.89 -8.27
N ALA A 88 -14.61 -10.48 -8.09
CA ALA A 88 -14.24 -9.06 -7.99
C ALA A 88 -13.09 -8.71 -8.95
N ALA A 89 -12.99 -7.43 -9.32
CA ALA A 89 -11.84 -6.89 -10.05
C ALA A 89 -11.18 -5.75 -9.28
N ILE A 90 -9.89 -5.58 -9.51
CA ILE A 90 -9.10 -4.51 -8.90
C ILE A 90 -8.90 -3.37 -9.90
N LEU A 91 -9.19 -2.15 -9.45
CA LEU A 91 -9.00 -0.92 -10.20
C LEU A 91 -7.91 -0.06 -9.55
N SER A 92 -6.75 0.05 -10.19
CA SER A 92 -5.64 0.88 -9.69
C SER A 92 -5.35 2.06 -10.61
N ARG A 93 -4.57 3.03 -10.12
CA ARG A 93 -4.17 4.21 -10.89
C ARG A 93 -3.08 3.92 -11.92
N GLY A 94 -2.24 2.94 -11.65
CA GLY A 94 -1.02 2.76 -12.42
C GLY A 94 0.00 3.86 -12.13
N TYR A 95 0.29 4.10 -10.85
CA TYR A 95 1.28 5.12 -10.46
C TYR A 95 2.63 4.83 -11.11
N LYS A 96 3.22 5.85 -11.76
CA LYS A 96 4.44 5.75 -12.61
C LYS A 96 4.30 4.88 -13.87
N GLY A 97 3.16 4.24 -14.13
CA GLY A 97 2.90 3.55 -15.38
C GLY A 97 2.69 4.54 -16.54
N LYS A 98 3.04 4.11 -17.75
CA LYS A 98 2.88 4.92 -18.97
C LYS A 98 1.43 4.97 -19.46
N GLN A 99 0.62 3.97 -19.11
CA GLN A 99 -0.78 3.88 -19.52
C GLN A 99 -1.65 4.90 -18.76
N THR A 100 -2.32 5.76 -19.51
CA THR A 100 -3.20 6.81 -18.96
C THR A 100 -4.68 6.56 -19.23
N SER A 101 -5.02 5.83 -20.28
CA SER A 101 -6.36 5.34 -20.61
C SER A 101 -6.62 3.99 -19.94
N GLY A 102 -7.89 3.62 -19.76
CA GLY A 102 -8.26 2.35 -19.15
C GLY A 102 -7.62 1.17 -19.87
N SER A 103 -6.81 0.38 -19.16
CA SER A 103 -6.06 -0.74 -19.70
C SER A 103 -6.15 -1.95 -18.78
N LEU A 104 -6.25 -3.13 -19.39
CA LEU A 104 -6.24 -4.40 -18.70
C LEU A 104 -4.80 -4.84 -18.43
N VAL A 105 -4.44 -4.96 -17.16
CA VAL A 105 -3.13 -5.49 -16.74
C VAL A 105 -3.16 -7.02 -16.79
N SER A 106 -4.24 -7.61 -16.27
CA SER A 106 -4.48 -9.06 -16.31
C SER A 106 -5.97 -9.35 -16.25
N ASP A 107 -6.39 -10.41 -16.92
CA ASP A 107 -7.73 -11.01 -16.80
C ASP A 107 -7.82 -12.03 -15.67
N GLY A 108 -6.75 -12.19 -14.88
CA GLY A 108 -6.60 -13.18 -13.84
C GLY A 108 -5.87 -14.46 -14.29
N GLN A 109 -5.59 -14.60 -15.58
CA GLN A 109 -4.82 -15.72 -16.16
C GLN A 109 -3.60 -15.22 -16.91
N THR A 110 -3.80 -14.25 -17.78
CA THR A 110 -2.78 -13.70 -18.67
C THR A 110 -2.38 -12.30 -18.23
N LEU A 111 -1.08 -12.01 -18.24
CA LEU A 111 -0.52 -10.67 -18.07
C LEU A 111 -0.41 -9.98 -19.44
N PHE A 112 -1.06 -8.83 -19.61
CA PHE A 112 -1.08 -8.07 -20.85
C PHE A 112 -0.15 -6.87 -20.86
N LEU A 113 0.22 -6.36 -19.67
CA LEU A 113 1.06 -5.18 -19.52
C LEU A 113 2.31 -5.49 -18.70
N SER A 114 3.40 -4.84 -19.04
CA SER A 114 4.64 -4.84 -18.28
C SER A 114 4.56 -3.94 -17.02
N PRO A 115 5.53 -4.05 -16.09
CA PRO A 115 5.61 -3.14 -14.94
C PRO A 115 5.78 -1.67 -15.34
N GLU A 116 6.46 -1.38 -16.48
CA GLU A 116 6.66 -0.02 -16.99
C GLU A 116 5.35 0.61 -17.50
N GLU A 117 4.47 -0.23 -18.03
CA GLU A 117 3.18 0.21 -18.56
C GLU A 117 2.14 0.35 -17.47
N SER A 118 2.03 -0.64 -16.61
CA SER A 118 0.99 -0.72 -15.58
C SER A 118 1.37 -0.02 -14.26
N GLY A 119 2.67 0.06 -13.96
CA GLY A 119 3.22 0.41 -12.65
C GLY A 119 3.50 -0.84 -11.78
N ASP A 120 4.43 -0.70 -10.83
CA ASP A 120 4.94 -1.81 -10.02
C ASP A 120 3.85 -2.52 -9.21
N GLU A 121 2.97 -1.77 -8.55
CA GLU A 121 1.93 -2.32 -7.66
C GLU A 121 0.82 -3.06 -8.42
N PRO A 122 0.22 -2.50 -9.50
CA PRO A 122 -0.75 -3.24 -10.31
C PRO A 122 -0.16 -4.48 -10.97
N PHE A 123 1.10 -4.41 -11.42
CA PHE A 123 1.78 -5.58 -11.97
C PHE A 123 1.97 -6.67 -10.92
N LEU A 124 2.40 -6.30 -9.71
CA LEU A 124 2.54 -7.24 -8.59
C LEU A 124 1.20 -7.90 -8.24
N MET A 125 0.12 -7.12 -8.14
CA MET A 125 -1.23 -7.65 -7.89
C MET A 125 -1.64 -8.63 -8.98
N ALA A 126 -1.49 -8.26 -10.25
CA ALA A 126 -1.85 -9.09 -11.41
C ALA A 126 -1.06 -10.41 -11.45
N LYS A 127 0.24 -10.36 -11.12
CA LYS A 127 1.11 -11.55 -11.06
C LYS A 127 0.76 -12.49 -9.91
N SER A 128 0.31 -11.93 -8.77
CA SER A 128 0.08 -12.68 -7.53
C SER A 128 -1.32 -13.23 -7.39
N LEU A 129 -2.30 -12.68 -8.13
CA LEU A 129 -3.72 -13.00 -7.99
C LEU A 129 -4.25 -13.73 -9.22
N LYS A 130 -4.42 -15.04 -9.08
CA LYS A 130 -5.04 -15.86 -10.15
C LYS A 130 -6.56 -15.72 -10.11
N GLY A 131 -7.19 -15.61 -11.28
CA GLY A 131 -8.63 -15.53 -11.43
C GLY A 131 -9.24 -14.15 -11.08
N ILE A 132 -8.41 -13.13 -10.79
CA ILE A 132 -8.87 -11.79 -10.41
C ILE A 132 -8.36 -10.78 -11.45
N PRO A 133 -9.26 -10.15 -12.22
CA PRO A 133 -8.87 -9.12 -13.18
C PRO A 133 -8.28 -7.88 -12.48
N VAL A 134 -7.22 -7.32 -13.07
CA VAL A 134 -6.58 -6.08 -12.63
C VAL A 134 -6.56 -5.08 -13.78
N LEU A 135 -7.14 -3.90 -13.54
CA LEU A 135 -7.22 -2.82 -14.52
C LEU A 135 -6.54 -1.54 -13.99
N VAL A 136 -5.91 -0.79 -14.87
CA VAL A 136 -5.26 0.49 -14.56
C VAL A 136 -5.79 1.62 -15.40
N GLY A 137 -5.78 2.83 -14.84
CA GLY A 137 -6.14 4.05 -15.56
C GLY A 137 -6.63 5.16 -14.62
N LYS A 138 -6.63 6.39 -15.12
CA LYS A 138 -7.06 7.57 -14.34
C LYS A 138 -8.58 7.60 -14.09
N ASP A 139 -9.39 7.15 -15.06
CA ASP A 139 -10.84 7.08 -14.93
C ASP A 139 -11.27 5.67 -14.48
N ARG A 140 -11.50 5.52 -13.15
CA ARG A 140 -11.94 4.26 -12.53
C ARG A 140 -13.36 3.86 -12.92
N PHE A 141 -14.18 4.84 -13.35
CA PHE A 141 -15.54 4.53 -13.79
C PHE A 141 -15.49 3.74 -15.11
N VAL A 142 -14.72 4.20 -16.09
CA VAL A 142 -14.54 3.50 -17.37
C VAL A 142 -13.95 2.11 -17.16
N ASN A 143 -12.93 2.00 -16.29
CA ASN A 143 -12.34 0.70 -15.95
C ASN A 143 -13.34 -0.24 -15.25
N GLY A 144 -14.18 0.31 -14.36
CA GLY A 144 -15.23 -0.44 -13.71
C GLY A 144 -16.30 -0.95 -14.68
N GLN A 145 -16.74 -0.12 -15.64
CA GLN A 145 -17.65 -0.56 -16.69
C GLN A 145 -17.03 -1.68 -17.53
N MET A 146 -15.75 -1.56 -17.92
CA MET A 146 -15.03 -2.62 -18.64
C MET A 146 -14.97 -3.91 -17.84
N ALA A 147 -14.67 -3.83 -16.52
CA ALA A 147 -14.63 -5.00 -15.65
C ALA A 147 -15.99 -5.70 -15.54
N LEU A 148 -17.08 -4.95 -15.39
CA LEU A 148 -18.45 -5.48 -15.36
C LEU A 148 -18.83 -6.18 -16.67
N GLN A 149 -18.59 -5.51 -17.79
CA GLN A 149 -19.00 -6.03 -19.11
C GLN A 149 -18.18 -7.24 -19.56
N ARG A 150 -16.86 -7.21 -19.30
CA ARG A 150 -15.95 -8.24 -19.83
C ARG A 150 -15.85 -9.47 -18.94
N PHE A 151 -15.94 -9.29 -17.61
CA PHE A 151 -15.67 -10.36 -16.65
C PHE A 151 -16.86 -10.71 -15.77
N GLY A 152 -17.98 -9.99 -15.88
CA GLY A 152 -19.18 -10.27 -15.06
C GLY A 152 -18.93 -10.19 -13.56
N VAL A 153 -18.00 -9.33 -13.13
CA VAL A 153 -17.67 -9.20 -11.71
C VAL A 153 -18.84 -8.62 -10.92
N ARG A 154 -18.95 -9.03 -9.65
CA ARG A 154 -20.00 -8.58 -8.73
C ARG A 154 -19.50 -7.55 -7.71
N GLY A 155 -18.20 -7.26 -7.68
CA GLY A 155 -17.60 -6.25 -6.82
C GLY A 155 -16.35 -5.62 -7.43
N LEU A 156 -16.06 -4.39 -7.02
CA LEU A 156 -14.88 -3.65 -7.47
C LEU A 156 -14.08 -3.15 -6.28
N LEU A 157 -12.76 -3.37 -6.32
CA LEU A 157 -11.80 -2.93 -5.32
C LEU A 157 -10.97 -1.78 -5.88
N LEU A 158 -11.05 -0.60 -5.27
CA LEU A 158 -10.21 0.54 -5.63
C LEU A 158 -8.93 0.54 -4.80
N ASP A 159 -7.79 0.34 -5.45
CA ASP A 159 -6.50 0.57 -4.84
C ASP A 159 -6.16 2.07 -4.84
N ASP A 160 -5.79 2.59 -3.67
CA ASP A 160 -5.59 4.03 -3.38
C ASP A 160 -6.81 4.90 -3.79
N GLY A 161 -8.02 4.41 -3.46
CA GLY A 161 -9.29 4.98 -3.90
C GLY A 161 -9.84 6.11 -3.03
N TYR A 162 -9.32 6.37 -1.82
CA TYR A 162 -9.93 7.29 -0.86
C TYR A 162 -10.08 8.74 -1.38
N GLN A 163 -9.11 9.23 -2.14
CA GLN A 163 -9.13 10.56 -2.78
C GLN A 163 -9.91 10.60 -4.10
N HIS A 164 -10.37 9.43 -4.61
CA HIS A 164 -11.05 9.35 -5.91
C HIS A 164 -12.56 9.59 -5.77
N LEU A 165 -12.97 10.84 -5.53
CA LEU A 165 -14.35 11.23 -5.27
C LEU A 165 -15.28 11.13 -6.50
N ARG A 166 -14.73 11.00 -7.72
CA ARG A 166 -15.50 10.90 -8.97
C ARG A 166 -16.32 9.62 -9.11
N LEU A 167 -15.95 8.55 -8.39
CA LEU A 167 -16.67 7.30 -8.37
C LEU A 167 -17.33 7.12 -7.00
N HIS A 168 -18.61 6.72 -7.00
CA HIS A 168 -19.29 6.34 -5.77
C HIS A 168 -18.64 5.12 -5.16
N ARG A 169 -18.53 5.07 -3.84
CA ARG A 169 -17.97 3.95 -3.08
C ARG A 169 -18.94 3.58 -1.99
N ASP A 170 -19.39 2.35 -2.04
CA ASP A 170 -20.34 1.80 -1.09
C ASP A 170 -19.65 1.53 0.25
N LEU A 171 -18.35 1.19 0.21
CA LEU A 171 -17.52 1.01 1.40
C LEU A 171 -16.17 1.72 1.26
N ASN A 172 -15.83 2.58 2.23
CA ASN A 172 -14.53 3.21 2.34
C ASN A 172 -13.76 2.59 3.50
N ILE A 173 -12.70 1.87 3.20
CA ILE A 173 -11.75 1.30 4.16
C ILE A 173 -10.52 2.20 4.23
N LEU A 174 -10.25 2.74 5.41
CA LEU A 174 -9.10 3.61 5.64
C LEU A 174 -8.02 2.89 6.45
N LEU A 175 -6.81 2.81 5.88
CA LEU A 175 -5.65 2.24 6.53
C LEU A 175 -4.87 3.31 7.29
N ILE A 176 -4.43 2.95 8.48
CA ILE A 176 -3.56 3.77 9.32
C ILE A 176 -2.42 2.90 9.82
N ASP A 177 -1.19 3.30 9.53
CA ASP A 177 0.01 2.66 10.08
C ASP A 177 0.03 2.87 11.61
N SER A 178 0.05 1.80 12.39
CA SER A 178 -0.05 1.86 13.86
C SER A 178 1.13 2.58 14.51
N HIS A 179 2.30 2.55 13.88
CA HIS A 179 3.50 3.20 14.39
C HIS A 179 3.54 4.70 14.08
N ILE A 180 3.06 5.09 12.91
CA ILE A 180 3.13 6.47 12.41
C ILE A 180 1.87 7.25 12.78
N GLY A 181 0.69 6.62 12.70
CA GLY A 181 -0.59 7.27 12.91
C GLY A 181 -0.84 8.37 11.87
N PHE A 182 -1.14 9.56 12.37
CA PHE A 182 -1.35 10.75 11.55
C PHE A 182 -0.13 11.70 11.51
N GLY A 183 1.02 11.23 11.96
CA GLY A 183 2.24 12.04 12.09
C GLY A 183 2.07 13.20 13.07
N ASP A 184 2.53 14.38 12.67
CA ASP A 184 2.38 15.64 13.44
C ASP A 184 1.12 16.43 13.05
N HIS A 185 0.13 15.78 12.43
CA HIS A 185 -1.18 16.34 12.05
C HIS A 185 -1.16 17.47 11.02
N HIS A 186 -0.06 17.65 10.31
CA HIS A 186 0.06 18.68 9.28
C HIS A 186 -0.18 18.11 7.88
N LEU A 187 -0.82 18.93 7.05
CA LEU A 187 -1.00 18.63 5.62
C LEU A 187 0.33 18.75 4.84
N LEU A 188 0.40 18.12 3.70
CA LEU A 188 1.47 18.34 2.73
C LEU A 188 1.57 19.82 2.36
N PRO A 189 2.78 20.35 2.11
CA PRO A 189 4.08 19.69 2.21
C PRO A 189 4.71 19.75 3.61
N ARG A 190 4.07 20.38 4.61
CA ARG A 190 4.58 20.56 5.98
C ARG A 190 4.64 19.25 6.77
N GLY A 191 3.65 18.39 6.58
CA GLY A 191 3.52 17.09 7.24
C GLY A 191 3.21 15.99 6.25
N ILE A 192 2.64 14.89 6.76
CA ILE A 192 2.38 13.68 5.96
C ILE A 192 0.92 13.54 5.52
N LEU A 193 0.03 14.44 5.94
CA LEU A 193 -1.39 14.31 5.61
C LEU A 193 -1.68 14.74 4.17
N ARG A 194 -2.31 13.87 3.39
CA ARG A 194 -2.87 14.11 2.05
C ARG A 194 -4.22 14.83 2.13
N GLU A 195 -4.94 14.63 3.24
CA GLU A 195 -6.24 15.23 3.51
C GLU A 195 -6.37 15.60 4.99
N PRO A 196 -7.16 16.63 5.33
CA PRO A 196 -7.41 17.00 6.72
C PRO A 196 -8.20 15.91 7.45
N LEU A 197 -7.97 15.76 8.77
CA LEU A 197 -8.59 14.73 9.60
C LEU A 197 -10.12 14.77 9.58
N VAL A 198 -10.74 15.94 9.36
CA VAL A 198 -12.21 16.05 9.22
C VAL A 198 -12.76 15.18 8.07
N HIS A 199 -11.93 14.80 7.10
CA HIS A 199 -12.33 13.91 6.01
C HIS A 199 -12.43 12.44 6.43
N LEU A 200 -11.98 12.05 7.64
CA LEU A 200 -12.20 10.72 8.21
C LEU A 200 -13.70 10.37 8.33
N ARG A 201 -14.58 11.38 8.41
CA ARG A 201 -16.05 11.17 8.42
C ARG A 201 -16.60 10.37 7.24
N ARG A 202 -15.83 10.21 6.16
CA ARG A 202 -16.21 9.39 5.00
C ARG A 202 -15.79 7.92 5.16
N THR A 203 -15.09 7.59 6.23
CA THR A 203 -14.60 6.23 6.48
C THR A 203 -15.71 5.37 7.06
N HIS A 204 -15.90 4.19 6.50
CA HIS A 204 -16.84 3.19 7.00
C HIS A 204 -16.14 2.17 7.90
N LEU A 205 -14.89 1.80 7.58
CA LEU A 205 -14.06 0.88 8.37
C LEU A 205 -12.64 1.44 8.49
N PHE A 206 -12.05 1.37 9.68
CA PHE A 206 -10.63 1.62 9.89
C PHE A 206 -9.87 0.30 9.99
N VAL A 207 -8.68 0.24 9.39
CA VAL A 207 -7.73 -0.87 9.57
C VAL A 207 -6.41 -0.29 10.07
N LEU A 208 -6.06 -0.61 11.31
CA LEU A 208 -4.74 -0.35 11.85
C LEU A 208 -3.79 -1.42 11.31
N THR A 209 -2.76 -0.99 10.60
CA THR A 209 -1.82 -1.91 9.96
C THR A 209 -0.51 -2.00 10.74
N LYS A 210 0.24 -3.09 10.52
CA LYS A 210 1.51 -3.38 11.19
C LYS A 210 1.37 -3.45 12.72
N VAL A 211 0.24 -3.96 13.17
CA VAL A 211 -0.03 -4.12 14.60
C VAL A 211 0.71 -5.35 15.10
N GLU A 212 1.61 -5.15 16.05
CA GLU A 212 2.34 -6.23 16.70
C GLU A 212 1.76 -6.58 18.08
N ASN A 213 1.14 -5.59 18.71
CA ASN A 213 0.51 -5.71 20.01
C ASN A 213 -0.73 -4.80 20.08
N HIS A 214 -1.87 -5.34 20.51
CA HIS A 214 -3.12 -4.59 20.66
C HIS A 214 -3.02 -3.43 21.64
N GLU A 215 -2.31 -3.62 22.76
CA GLU A 215 -2.16 -2.59 23.79
C GLU A 215 -1.43 -1.35 23.25
N ALA A 216 -0.41 -1.55 22.40
CA ALA A 216 0.32 -0.44 21.80
C ALA A 216 -0.55 0.45 20.90
N CYS A 217 -1.62 -0.12 20.30
CA CYS A 217 -2.54 0.59 19.43
C CYS A 217 -3.76 1.18 20.16
N LYS A 218 -3.98 0.84 21.43
CA LYS A 218 -5.13 1.26 22.22
C LYS A 218 -5.38 2.77 22.19
N PRO A 219 -4.38 3.66 22.40
CA PRO A 219 -4.62 5.11 22.37
C PRO A 219 -5.11 5.62 21.00
N LEU A 220 -4.60 5.03 19.89
CA LEU A 220 -5.03 5.40 18.55
C LEU A 220 -6.43 4.87 18.26
N ARG A 221 -6.72 3.64 18.65
CA ARG A 221 -8.05 3.02 18.52
C ARG A 221 -9.11 3.82 19.29
N GLU A 222 -8.85 4.21 20.53
CA GLU A 222 -9.77 4.99 21.34
C GLU A 222 -10.05 6.36 20.74
N LYS A 223 -9.02 7.07 20.25
CA LYS A 223 -9.19 8.33 19.53
C LYS A 223 -10.08 8.19 18.29
N LEU A 224 -9.88 7.12 17.51
CA LEU A 224 -10.71 6.83 16.33
C LEU A 224 -12.15 6.52 16.74
N HIS A 225 -12.35 5.70 17.76
CA HIS A 225 -13.69 5.34 18.25
C HIS A 225 -14.43 6.55 18.80
N GLN A 226 -13.77 7.44 19.54
CA GLN A 226 -14.37 8.69 20.06
C GLN A 226 -14.75 9.64 18.92
N ALA A 227 -13.89 9.77 17.90
CA ALA A 227 -14.14 10.67 16.78
C ALA A 227 -15.15 10.09 15.75
N HIS A 228 -15.23 8.77 15.63
CA HIS A 228 -16.03 8.05 14.63
C HIS A 228 -16.66 6.78 15.24
N PRO A 229 -17.65 6.91 16.15
CA PRO A 229 -18.23 5.76 16.88
C PRO A 229 -18.89 4.71 16.00
N SER A 230 -19.41 5.12 14.83
CA SER A 230 -20.10 4.24 13.88
C SER A 230 -19.15 3.43 13.00
N SER A 231 -17.84 3.75 13.00
CA SER A 231 -16.85 3.12 12.12
C SER A 231 -15.96 2.18 12.92
N PRO A 232 -16.14 0.85 12.81
CA PRO A 232 -15.32 -0.09 13.56
C PRO A 232 -13.85 -0.02 13.16
N VAL A 233 -12.98 -0.37 14.12
CA VAL A 233 -11.52 -0.41 13.97
C VAL A 233 -11.06 -1.84 14.03
N PHE A 234 -10.46 -2.33 12.95
CA PHE A 234 -9.84 -3.65 12.82
C PHE A 234 -8.33 -3.56 12.87
N HIS A 235 -7.66 -4.67 13.16
CA HIS A 235 -6.22 -4.74 13.28
C HIS A 235 -5.64 -5.70 12.26
N SER A 236 -4.50 -5.34 11.70
CA SER A 236 -3.79 -6.22 10.77
C SER A 236 -2.27 -6.20 11.00
N HIS A 237 -1.65 -7.31 10.65
CA HIS A 237 -0.20 -7.48 10.65
C HIS A 237 0.24 -8.13 9.36
N TYR A 238 1.55 -8.14 9.11
CA TYR A 238 2.12 -8.93 8.02
C TYR A 238 2.62 -10.25 8.53
N GLU A 239 2.21 -11.31 7.86
CA GLU A 239 2.69 -12.66 8.08
C GLU A 239 3.66 -13.02 6.95
N PRO A 240 4.95 -13.24 7.25
CA PRO A 240 5.86 -13.79 6.29
C PRO A 240 5.41 -15.19 5.85
N ARG A 241 5.48 -15.48 4.54
CA ARG A 241 5.07 -16.78 3.99
C ARG A 241 6.24 -17.62 3.50
N GLY A 242 7.31 -17.01 3.06
CA GLY A 242 8.48 -17.67 2.52
C GLY A 242 9.27 -16.73 1.64
N LEU A 243 10.25 -17.26 0.95
CA LEU A 243 11.04 -16.56 -0.04
C LEU A 243 10.58 -16.92 -1.46
N ILE A 244 10.83 -15.98 -2.37
CA ILE A 244 10.62 -16.17 -3.80
C ILE A 244 11.94 -15.88 -4.53
N SER A 245 12.34 -16.81 -5.38
CA SER A 245 13.49 -16.61 -6.26
C SER A 245 13.21 -15.54 -7.33
N PRO A 246 14.23 -15.00 -8.00
CA PRO A 246 14.04 -14.16 -9.18
C PRO A 246 13.15 -14.82 -10.25
N GLU A 247 13.20 -16.12 -10.48
CA GLU A 247 12.40 -16.87 -11.44
C GLU A 247 10.94 -16.98 -11.01
N GLY A 248 10.67 -16.82 -9.71
CA GLY A 248 9.34 -16.87 -9.11
C GLY A 248 9.05 -18.18 -8.39
N GLU A 249 10.06 -18.98 -8.15
CA GLU A 249 9.96 -20.23 -7.38
C GLU A 249 9.80 -19.91 -5.90
N TRP A 250 8.91 -20.66 -5.26
CA TRP A 250 8.65 -20.48 -3.84
C TRP A 250 9.58 -21.36 -3.01
N GLU A 251 10.18 -20.77 -1.99
CA GLU A 251 11.02 -21.42 -1.00
C GLU A 251 10.46 -21.16 0.42
N GLY A 252 10.41 -22.17 1.26
CA GLY A 252 9.98 -22.02 2.65
C GLY A 252 10.98 -21.24 3.51
N PHE A 253 10.79 -21.27 4.83
CA PHE A 253 11.68 -20.59 5.79
C PHE A 253 12.90 -21.42 6.24
N ALA A 254 12.92 -22.70 5.96
CA ALA A 254 14.01 -23.59 6.43
C ALA A 254 15.42 -23.08 6.07
N PRO A 255 15.65 -22.50 4.88
CA PRO A 255 16.96 -21.98 4.50
C PRO A 255 17.40 -20.72 5.27
N LEU A 256 16.50 -20.08 6.06
CA LEU A 256 16.73 -18.72 6.60
C LEU A 256 17.31 -18.69 8.01
N ARG A 257 17.05 -19.72 8.83
CA ARG A 257 17.44 -19.72 10.24
C ARG A 257 18.97 -19.67 10.42
N GLY A 258 19.42 -18.65 11.16
CA GLY A 258 20.83 -18.45 11.46
C GLY A 258 21.67 -17.96 10.28
N LYS A 259 21.04 -17.64 9.13
CA LYS A 259 21.74 -17.14 7.96
C LYS A 259 21.94 -15.64 8.03
N LYS A 260 23.11 -15.19 7.55
CA LYS A 260 23.46 -13.78 7.44
C LYS A 260 22.80 -13.17 6.22
N ALA A 261 22.11 -12.05 6.40
CA ALA A 261 21.42 -11.38 5.33
C ALA A 261 21.77 -9.91 5.19
N LEU A 262 21.80 -9.45 3.92
CA LEU A 262 21.68 -8.07 3.53
C LEU A 262 20.20 -7.75 3.31
N ALA A 263 19.60 -6.90 4.13
CA ALA A 263 18.24 -6.40 3.92
C ALA A 263 18.24 -5.28 2.89
N LEU A 264 17.71 -5.56 1.69
CA LEU A 264 17.63 -4.62 0.56
C LEU A 264 16.21 -4.12 0.40
N SER A 265 15.97 -2.81 0.51
CA SER A 265 14.61 -2.28 0.36
C SER A 265 14.56 -0.86 -0.19
N GLY A 266 13.59 -0.62 -1.11
CA GLY A 266 13.18 0.68 -1.62
C GLY A 266 11.71 0.96 -1.29
N ILE A 267 11.37 0.90 0.00
CA ILE A 267 10.01 1.06 0.53
C ILE A 267 9.94 2.12 1.63
N ALA A 268 8.74 2.61 1.92
CA ALA A 268 8.51 3.67 2.90
C ALA A 268 8.88 3.31 4.35
N ASN A 269 8.88 2.02 4.73
CA ASN A 269 9.22 1.58 6.09
C ASN A 269 10.24 0.42 6.08
N PRO A 270 11.52 0.71 5.87
CA PRO A 270 12.57 -0.29 5.82
C PRO A 270 12.81 -0.97 7.18
N GLN A 271 12.61 -0.26 8.30
CA GLN A 271 12.79 -0.83 9.64
C GLN A 271 11.80 -1.97 9.92
N TYR A 272 10.55 -1.81 9.47
CA TYR A 272 9.56 -2.87 9.63
C TYR A 272 9.90 -4.09 8.76
N PHE A 273 10.48 -3.89 7.58
CA PHE A 273 10.98 -4.98 6.75
C PHE A 273 12.10 -5.75 7.44
N SER A 274 13.10 -5.06 7.99
CA SER A 274 14.18 -5.68 8.75
C SER A 274 13.66 -6.44 9.98
N LEU A 275 12.63 -5.91 10.64
CA LEU A 275 11.96 -6.59 11.76
C LEU A 275 11.31 -7.92 11.31
N LEU A 276 10.64 -7.94 10.15
CA LEU A 276 10.03 -9.16 9.60
C LEU A 276 11.10 -10.21 9.29
N LEU A 277 12.24 -9.82 8.71
CA LEU A 277 13.33 -10.74 8.44
C LEU A 277 13.92 -11.35 9.74
N LYS A 278 14.09 -10.54 10.79
CA LYS A 278 14.51 -11.03 12.11
C LYS A 278 13.49 -12.01 12.70
N LYS A 279 12.20 -11.76 12.56
CA LYS A 279 11.14 -12.70 12.97
C LYS A 279 11.21 -14.04 12.21
N CYS A 280 11.73 -14.05 10.98
CA CYS A 280 11.99 -15.26 10.21
C CYS A 280 13.28 -16.01 10.65
N GLY A 281 14.01 -15.48 11.63
CA GLY A 281 15.21 -16.10 12.17
C GLY A 281 16.50 -15.75 11.43
N MET A 282 16.51 -14.70 10.59
CA MET A 282 17.70 -14.20 9.91
C MET A 282 18.52 -13.25 10.78
N GLU A 283 19.83 -13.31 10.63
CA GLU A 283 20.77 -12.33 11.16
C GLU A 283 20.97 -11.21 10.13
N ILE A 284 20.42 -10.02 10.39
CA ILE A 284 20.64 -8.87 9.50
C ILE A 284 21.97 -8.22 9.84
N VAL A 285 22.98 -8.47 9.01
CA VAL A 285 24.33 -7.93 9.19
C VAL A 285 24.52 -6.59 8.48
N GLN A 286 23.77 -6.35 7.40
CA GLN A 286 23.79 -5.09 6.65
C GLN A 286 22.42 -4.71 6.13
N GLU A 287 22.24 -3.40 5.89
CA GLU A 287 21.04 -2.84 5.27
C GLU A 287 21.43 -1.97 4.06
N ALA A 288 20.74 -2.21 2.93
CA ALA A 288 20.79 -1.34 1.75
C ALA A 288 19.42 -0.69 1.56
N ILE A 289 19.29 0.54 2.07
CA ILE A 289 18.02 1.28 2.08
C ILE A 289 18.03 2.31 0.95
N PHE A 290 17.05 2.21 0.07
CA PHE A 290 16.79 3.14 -1.02
C PHE A 290 15.49 3.93 -0.78
N PRO A 291 15.29 5.07 -1.45
CA PRO A 291 14.03 5.80 -1.40
C PRO A 291 12.83 4.94 -1.84
N ASP A 292 11.62 5.24 -1.31
CA ASP A 292 10.41 4.55 -1.78
C ASP A 292 10.21 4.77 -3.28
N HIS A 293 9.80 3.71 -3.98
CA HIS A 293 9.69 3.67 -5.44
C HIS A 293 11.00 3.96 -6.20
N HIS A 294 12.16 3.65 -5.59
CA HIS A 294 13.45 3.77 -6.27
C HIS A 294 13.50 2.93 -7.54
N THR A 295 14.10 3.50 -8.59
CA THR A 295 14.43 2.76 -9.82
C THR A 295 15.89 2.35 -9.72
N PHE A 296 16.14 1.06 -9.58
CA PHE A 296 17.50 0.53 -9.46
C PHE A 296 18.29 0.69 -10.75
N THR A 297 19.56 1.03 -10.62
CA THR A 297 20.51 1.23 -11.71
C THR A 297 21.69 0.26 -11.61
N ALA A 298 22.51 0.17 -12.67
CA ALA A 298 23.73 -0.63 -12.63
C ALA A 298 24.72 -0.16 -11.52
N LYS A 299 24.75 1.15 -11.23
CA LYS A 299 25.56 1.67 -10.10
C LYS A 299 25.06 1.20 -8.74
N ASP A 300 23.73 1.12 -8.57
CA ASP A 300 23.15 0.58 -7.34
C ASP A 300 23.50 -0.91 -7.19
N LEU A 301 23.50 -1.65 -8.31
CA LEU A 301 23.86 -3.08 -8.30
C LEU A 301 25.30 -3.29 -7.81
N VAL A 302 26.26 -2.54 -8.30
CA VAL A 302 27.65 -2.61 -7.82
C VAL A 302 27.73 -2.34 -6.31
N SER A 303 27.00 -1.34 -5.81
CA SER A 303 26.95 -1.05 -4.36
C SER A 303 26.28 -2.17 -3.55
N ILE A 304 25.26 -2.84 -4.11
CA ILE A 304 24.59 -4.00 -3.50
C ILE A 304 25.55 -5.19 -3.45
N GLU A 305 26.27 -5.45 -4.53
CA GLU A 305 27.31 -6.51 -4.60
C GLU A 305 28.41 -6.32 -3.56
N GLU A 306 28.92 -5.09 -3.44
CA GLU A 306 29.93 -4.79 -2.43
C GLU A 306 29.43 -5.05 -1.00
N LYS A 307 28.20 -4.64 -0.71
CA LYS A 307 27.57 -4.84 0.60
C LYS A 307 27.16 -6.28 0.86
N SER A 308 27.02 -7.09 -0.17
CA SER A 308 26.63 -8.51 -0.04
C SER A 308 27.81 -9.43 0.25
N LYS A 309 29.05 -8.92 0.29
CA LYS A 309 30.22 -9.74 0.63
C LYS A 309 30.11 -10.27 2.06
N GLY A 310 30.14 -11.60 2.19
CA GLY A 310 30.10 -12.27 3.49
C GLY A 310 28.67 -12.47 4.06
N VAL A 311 27.62 -12.26 3.23
CA VAL A 311 26.26 -12.67 3.59
C VAL A 311 25.86 -13.93 2.82
N ASP A 312 24.96 -14.72 3.41
CA ASP A 312 24.40 -15.90 2.73
C ASP A 312 23.31 -15.49 1.72
N TRP A 313 22.54 -14.42 2.04
CA TRP A 313 21.40 -13.99 1.27
C TRP A 313 21.28 -12.47 1.15
N ILE A 314 20.87 -11.99 -0.02
CA ILE A 314 20.29 -10.66 -0.21
C ILE A 314 18.77 -10.84 -0.18
N VAL A 315 18.09 -10.27 0.82
CA VAL A 315 16.64 -10.38 0.89
C VAL A 315 16.00 -9.03 0.61
N THR A 316 15.07 -9.01 -0.34
CA THR A 316 14.34 -7.81 -0.75
C THR A 316 12.83 -7.99 -0.65
N THR A 317 12.05 -6.98 -1.02
CA THR A 317 10.59 -7.06 -1.10
C THR A 317 10.14 -7.57 -2.47
N GLU A 318 8.93 -8.16 -2.59
CA GLU A 318 8.38 -8.55 -3.89
C GLU A 318 8.26 -7.36 -4.83
N LYS A 319 7.91 -6.16 -4.31
CA LYS A 319 7.83 -4.90 -5.06
C LYS A 319 9.18 -4.50 -5.67
N ASP A 320 10.24 -4.61 -4.89
CA ASP A 320 11.58 -4.23 -5.37
C ASP A 320 12.17 -5.30 -6.28
N MET A 321 11.87 -6.60 -6.05
CA MET A 321 12.27 -7.69 -6.93
C MET A 321 11.78 -7.48 -8.37
N VAL A 322 10.54 -6.98 -8.56
CA VAL A 322 10.01 -6.66 -9.90
C VAL A 322 10.91 -5.68 -10.65
N LYS A 323 11.54 -4.73 -9.94
CA LYS A 323 12.45 -3.73 -10.53
C LYS A 323 13.86 -4.28 -10.72
N LEU A 324 14.36 -5.02 -9.73
CA LEU A 324 15.70 -5.61 -9.76
C LEU A 324 15.89 -6.63 -10.88
N LYS A 325 14.84 -7.38 -11.23
CA LYS A 325 14.86 -8.32 -12.36
C LYS A 325 15.24 -7.73 -13.72
N LYS A 326 15.15 -6.41 -13.87
CA LYS A 326 15.58 -5.71 -15.10
C LYS A 326 17.09 -5.57 -15.21
N LEU A 327 17.80 -5.80 -14.12
CA LEU A 327 19.23 -5.83 -14.01
C LEU A 327 19.71 -7.29 -14.05
N MET A 328 20.95 -7.53 -14.45
CA MET A 328 21.54 -8.87 -14.42
C MET A 328 21.87 -9.26 -12.97
N ILE A 329 20.91 -9.89 -12.27
CA ILE A 329 21.01 -10.27 -10.86
C ILE A 329 21.14 -11.77 -10.63
N ASP A 330 21.17 -12.58 -11.69
CA ASP A 330 21.14 -14.04 -11.61
C ASP A 330 22.35 -14.65 -10.90
N HIS A 331 23.46 -13.90 -10.86
CA HIS A 331 24.70 -14.29 -10.14
C HIS A 331 24.63 -13.97 -8.62
N LEU A 332 23.59 -13.27 -8.16
CA LEU A 332 23.44 -12.87 -6.76
C LEU A 332 22.53 -13.83 -5.99
N PRO A 333 22.85 -14.12 -4.71
CA PRO A 333 21.97 -14.90 -3.85
C PRO A 333 20.77 -14.09 -3.37
N ILE A 334 19.96 -13.58 -4.31
CA ILE A 334 18.86 -12.65 -4.01
C ILE A 334 17.52 -13.39 -3.97
N ARG A 335 16.70 -13.05 -2.96
CA ARG A 335 15.34 -13.55 -2.77
C ARG A 335 14.39 -12.41 -2.37
N ALA A 336 13.13 -12.54 -2.72
CA ALA A 336 12.09 -11.65 -2.20
C ALA A 336 11.34 -12.31 -1.05
N LEU A 337 11.15 -11.57 0.04
CA LEU A 337 10.26 -12.00 1.13
C LEU A 337 8.81 -11.84 0.68
N ARG A 338 8.06 -12.95 0.62
CA ARG A 338 6.61 -12.94 0.45
C ARG A 338 5.94 -12.69 1.77
N ILE A 339 5.03 -11.74 1.79
CA ILE A 339 4.21 -11.42 2.94
C ILE A 339 2.73 -11.47 2.57
N GLU A 340 1.90 -11.86 3.53
CA GLU A 340 0.45 -11.70 3.45
C GLU A 340 -0.02 -10.78 4.58
N MET A 341 -1.05 -9.99 4.30
CA MET A 341 -1.72 -9.24 5.36
C MET A 341 -2.76 -10.14 6.00
N LYS A 342 -2.76 -10.21 7.32
CA LYS A 342 -3.76 -10.91 8.12
C LYS A 342 -4.54 -9.92 8.96
N ILE A 343 -5.87 -10.06 8.96
CA ILE A 343 -6.78 -9.33 9.84
C ILE A 343 -7.02 -10.20 11.07
N TRP A 344 -6.88 -9.62 12.26
CA TRP A 344 -7.07 -10.41 13.50
C TRP A 344 -8.53 -10.76 13.73
N GLU A 345 -9.43 -9.82 13.45
CA GLU A 345 -10.88 -10.01 13.58
C GLU A 345 -11.52 -10.38 12.22
N GLU A 346 -10.95 -11.35 11.51
CA GLU A 346 -11.26 -11.66 10.11
C GLU A 346 -12.75 -11.90 9.86
N GLU A 347 -13.41 -12.71 10.68
CA GLU A 347 -14.84 -13.02 10.52
C GLU A 347 -15.71 -11.78 10.61
N GLN A 348 -15.48 -10.93 11.63
CA GLN A 348 -16.22 -9.69 11.84
C GLN A 348 -15.94 -8.69 10.72
N PHE A 349 -14.70 -8.61 10.26
CA PHE A 349 -14.29 -7.76 9.14
C PHE A 349 -15.03 -8.15 7.85
N TYR A 350 -15.02 -9.43 7.48
CA TYR A 350 -15.75 -9.87 6.29
C TYR A 350 -17.25 -9.82 6.45
N LYS A 351 -17.80 -10.03 7.64
CA LYS A 351 -19.23 -9.81 7.90
C LYS A 351 -19.65 -8.38 7.52
N ARG A 352 -18.87 -7.36 7.92
CA ARG A 352 -19.15 -5.96 7.57
C ARG A 352 -18.97 -5.67 6.07
N ILE A 353 -18.05 -6.35 5.41
CA ILE A 353 -17.87 -6.21 3.96
C ILE A 353 -19.03 -6.84 3.20
N MET A 354 -19.50 -8.00 3.63
CA MET A 354 -20.61 -8.72 2.97
C MET A 354 -21.96 -8.00 3.07
N GLU A 355 -22.12 -7.04 3.99
CA GLU A 355 -23.36 -6.24 4.12
C GLU A 355 -23.67 -5.38 2.89
N ILE A 356 -22.72 -5.14 1.99
CA ILE A 356 -22.93 -4.35 0.77
C ILE A 356 -23.20 -5.19 -0.47
N PHE A 357 -23.14 -6.53 -0.38
CA PHE A 357 -23.41 -7.48 -1.46
C PHE A 357 -24.77 -8.17 -1.29
#